data_2519c3c0fa00f4a46d7a17eb50e68eaf
#
_entry.id   2519c3c0fa00f4a46d7a17eb50e68eaf
#
_cell.length_a   1.000
_cell.length_b   1.000
_cell.length_c   1.000
_cell.angle_alpha   90.00
_cell.angle_beta   90.00
_cell.angle_gamma   90.00
#
_symmetry.space_group_name_H-M   'P 1'
#
loop_
_entity.id
_entity.type
_entity.pdbx_description
1 polymer ?
#
loop_
_entity_poly.entity_id
_entity_poly.type
_entity_poly.pdbx_seq_one_letter_code
_entity_poly.pdbx_strand_id
1 'polypeptide(L)'
;MTGRLSSVVFDCSDPHGLAHFYSELLGLPVTRVDGDWVDIGDGQTRLSFQHAPGHQPPRWPDPAFPQQVHLDIHVADIAAAEAQALALGATRLPSTEPGFRVYADPAGHPFCLEWG
;
A
#
# COMPACT_ATOMS: atom_id res chain seq x y z
N MET A 1 -21.36 -2.93 -19.39
CA MET A 1 -19.99 -2.63 -18.96
C MET A 1 -19.00 -2.86 -20.07
N THR A 2 -17.95 -2.06 -20.13
CA THR A 2 -16.92 -2.18 -21.17
C THR A 2 -15.80 -3.13 -20.77
N GLY A 3 -15.44 -3.13 -19.48
CA GLY A 3 -14.35 -3.96 -18.97
C GLY A 3 -14.47 -4.17 -17.47
N ARG A 4 -13.52 -4.87 -16.90
CA ARG A 4 -13.44 -5.08 -15.46
C ARG A 4 -12.04 -4.68 -14.97
N LEU A 5 -11.97 -4.23 -13.72
CA LEU A 5 -10.68 -3.91 -13.12
C LEU A 5 -9.84 -5.18 -12.99
N SER A 6 -8.64 -5.16 -13.57
CA SER A 6 -7.70 -6.28 -13.47
C SER A 6 -6.80 -6.14 -12.25
N SER A 7 -6.22 -4.96 -12.05
CA SER A 7 -5.29 -4.72 -10.95
C SER A 7 -5.14 -3.23 -10.69
N VAL A 8 -4.78 -2.88 -9.46
CA VAL A 8 -4.23 -1.57 -9.13
C VAL A 8 -2.71 -1.73 -9.10
N VAL A 9 -2.00 -0.91 -9.87
CA VAL A 9 -0.54 -1.03 -10.03
C VAL A 9 0.14 0.11 -9.27
N PHE A 10 1.08 -0.23 -8.42
CA PHE A 10 1.89 0.71 -7.67
C PHE A 10 3.25 0.87 -8.35
N ASP A 11 3.59 2.12 -8.68
CA ASP A 11 4.93 2.46 -9.14
C ASP A 11 5.85 2.61 -7.94
N CYS A 12 7.04 2.03 -8.02
CA CYS A 12 7.99 2.05 -6.91
C CYS A 12 9.41 1.74 -7.39
N SER A 13 10.38 1.99 -6.53
CA SER A 13 11.77 1.67 -6.84
C SER A 13 12.12 0.20 -6.54
N ASP A 14 11.38 -0.44 -5.62
CA ASP A 14 11.61 -1.84 -5.20
C ASP A 14 10.29 -2.61 -5.21
N PRO A 15 9.85 -3.12 -6.37
CA PRO A 15 8.57 -3.83 -6.45
C PRO A 15 8.52 -5.12 -5.64
N HIS A 16 9.63 -5.85 -5.52
CA HIS A 16 9.65 -7.08 -4.72
C HIS A 16 9.47 -6.77 -3.24
N GLY A 17 10.16 -5.76 -2.71
CA GLY A 17 10.04 -5.35 -1.32
C GLY A 17 8.65 -4.80 -1.00
N LEU A 18 8.09 -3.98 -1.88
CA LEU A 18 6.76 -3.41 -1.67
C LEU A 18 5.67 -4.48 -1.75
N ALA A 19 5.80 -5.43 -2.70
CA ALA A 19 4.87 -6.57 -2.79
C ALA A 19 4.92 -7.41 -1.52
N HIS A 20 6.11 -7.67 -0.98
CA HIS A 20 6.24 -8.40 0.29
C HIS A 20 5.52 -7.68 1.43
N PHE A 21 5.70 -6.37 1.53
CA PHE A 21 5.02 -5.56 2.56
C PHE A 21 3.50 -5.76 2.51
N TYR A 22 2.88 -5.56 1.33
CA TYR A 22 1.43 -5.68 1.22
C TYR A 22 0.94 -7.13 1.29
N SER A 23 1.73 -8.08 0.80
CA SER A 23 1.41 -9.51 0.93
C SER A 23 1.28 -9.90 2.40
N GLU A 24 2.22 -9.48 3.24
CA GLU A 24 2.18 -9.76 4.67
C GLU A 24 1.08 -8.97 5.37
N LEU A 25 0.93 -7.68 5.03
CA LEU A 25 -0.06 -6.83 5.69
C LEU A 25 -1.50 -7.27 5.39
N LEU A 26 -1.78 -7.65 4.15
CA LEU A 26 -3.13 -7.96 3.69
C LEU A 26 -3.44 -9.46 3.64
N GLY A 27 -2.44 -10.32 3.82
CA GLY A 27 -2.62 -11.75 3.68
C GLY A 27 -2.91 -12.19 2.24
N LEU A 28 -2.42 -11.43 1.25
CA LEU A 28 -2.59 -11.75 -0.17
C LEU A 28 -1.31 -12.40 -0.69
N PRO A 29 -1.37 -13.67 -1.15
CA PRO A 29 -0.17 -14.34 -1.63
C PRO A 29 0.37 -13.73 -2.92
N VAL A 30 1.69 -13.88 -3.13
CA VAL A 30 2.32 -13.55 -4.41
C VAL A 30 1.85 -14.58 -5.43
N THR A 31 1.25 -14.10 -6.52
CA THR A 31 0.68 -14.97 -7.56
C THR A 31 1.50 -14.98 -8.84
N ARG A 32 2.33 -13.96 -9.08
CA ARG A 32 3.14 -13.89 -10.29
C ARG A 32 4.34 -12.98 -10.07
N VAL A 33 5.49 -13.41 -10.55
CA VAL A 33 6.71 -12.60 -10.61
C VAL A 33 7.23 -12.65 -12.04
N ASP A 34 7.47 -11.48 -12.62
CA ASP A 34 8.02 -11.35 -13.96
C ASP A 34 9.03 -10.21 -13.95
N GLY A 35 10.31 -10.56 -13.68
CA GLY A 35 11.36 -9.56 -13.51
C GLY A 35 11.05 -8.57 -12.40
N ASP A 36 10.90 -7.30 -12.78
CA ASP A 36 10.58 -6.20 -11.85
C ASP A 36 9.08 -5.93 -11.74
N TRP A 37 8.26 -6.91 -12.09
CA TRP A 37 6.81 -6.86 -11.92
C TRP A 37 6.37 -7.97 -10.97
N VAL A 38 5.56 -7.64 -9.96
CA VAL A 38 5.06 -8.61 -8.99
C VAL A 38 3.55 -8.40 -8.81
N ASP A 39 2.80 -9.50 -8.84
CA ASP A 39 1.38 -9.52 -8.51
C ASP A 39 1.16 -10.21 -7.18
N ILE A 40 0.26 -9.65 -6.37
CA ILE A 40 -0.31 -10.33 -5.20
C ILE A 40 -1.84 -10.36 -5.37
N GLY A 41 -2.49 -11.37 -4.81
CA GLY A 41 -3.94 -11.44 -4.94
C GLY A 41 -4.54 -12.72 -4.38
N ASP A 42 -5.88 -12.74 -4.36
CA ASP A 42 -6.68 -13.88 -3.87
C ASP A 42 -7.72 -14.37 -4.88
N GLY A 43 -7.63 -13.91 -6.13
CA GLY A 43 -8.62 -14.21 -7.18
C GLY A 43 -9.72 -13.18 -7.29
N GLN A 44 -9.94 -12.36 -6.27
CA GLN A 44 -10.90 -11.24 -6.29
C GLN A 44 -10.20 -9.89 -6.28
N THR A 45 -9.19 -9.75 -5.45
CA THR A 45 -8.39 -8.54 -5.34
C THR A 45 -6.99 -8.83 -5.86
N ARG A 46 -6.48 -7.95 -6.72
CA ARG A 46 -5.11 -8.00 -7.21
C ARG A 46 -4.46 -6.63 -7.05
N LEU A 47 -3.28 -6.63 -6.47
CA LEU A 47 -2.38 -5.48 -6.47
C LEU A 47 -1.13 -5.87 -7.23
N SER A 48 -0.59 -4.95 -8.00
CA SER A 48 0.61 -5.18 -8.78
C SER A 48 1.64 -4.11 -8.46
N PHE A 49 2.90 -4.44 -8.64
CA PHE A 49 4.02 -3.56 -8.29
C PHE A 49 4.99 -3.57 -9.45
N GLN A 50 5.27 -2.36 -10.01
CA GLN A 50 6.19 -2.25 -11.12
C GLN A 50 7.33 -1.29 -10.80
N HIS A 51 8.49 -1.58 -11.35
CA HIS A 51 9.64 -0.70 -11.23
C HIS A 51 9.41 0.57 -12.03
N ALA A 52 9.50 1.72 -11.37
CA ALA A 52 9.40 3.04 -11.99
C ALA A 52 10.67 3.81 -11.67
N PRO A 53 11.63 3.88 -12.61
CA PRO A 53 12.86 4.65 -12.41
C PRO A 53 12.53 6.11 -12.12
N GLY A 54 13.16 6.67 -11.08
CA GLY A 54 12.92 8.05 -10.70
C GLY A 54 11.60 8.28 -9.96
N HIS A 55 10.95 7.22 -9.45
CA HIS A 55 9.73 7.38 -8.65
C HIS A 55 9.94 8.40 -7.53
N GLN A 56 9.01 9.37 -7.45
CA GLN A 56 8.98 10.39 -6.41
C GLN A 56 7.77 10.12 -5.53
N PRO A 57 7.95 9.68 -4.28
CA PRO A 57 6.82 9.42 -3.40
C PRO A 57 6.10 10.72 -3.03
N PRO A 58 4.79 10.66 -2.79
CA PRO A 58 4.08 11.79 -2.21
C PRO A 58 4.59 12.06 -0.79
N ARG A 59 4.33 13.27 -0.28
CA ARG A 59 4.76 13.68 1.06
C ARG A 59 3.55 14.20 1.83
N TRP A 60 2.77 13.27 2.33
CA TRP A 60 1.58 13.62 3.10
C TRP A 60 1.95 14.41 4.37
N PRO A 61 1.26 15.50 4.71
CA PRO A 61 0.13 16.12 4.01
C PRO A 61 0.51 17.33 3.14
N ASP A 62 1.73 17.39 2.63
CA ASP A 62 2.25 18.53 1.88
C ASP A 62 1.54 18.63 0.50
N PRO A 63 0.81 19.72 0.22
CA PRO A 63 0.11 19.86 -1.05
C PRO A 63 1.05 20.03 -2.26
N ALA A 64 2.32 20.33 -2.06
CA ALA A 64 3.29 20.36 -3.14
C ALA A 64 3.71 18.96 -3.62
N PHE A 65 3.46 17.93 -2.79
CA PHE A 65 3.76 16.53 -3.10
C PHE A 65 2.54 15.66 -2.77
N PRO A 66 1.41 15.87 -3.50
CA PRO A 66 0.15 15.22 -3.14
C PRO A 66 0.14 13.73 -3.45
N GLN A 67 -0.63 12.99 -2.66
CA GLN A 67 -0.97 11.62 -3.03
C GLN A 67 -1.95 11.65 -4.21
N GLN A 68 -1.87 10.62 -5.08
CA GLN A 68 -2.77 10.49 -6.22
C GLN A 68 -3.86 9.46 -5.91
N VAL A 69 -3.48 8.38 -5.28
CA VAL A 69 -4.35 7.26 -4.88
C VAL A 69 -3.82 6.74 -3.57
N HIS A 70 -4.70 6.30 -2.68
CA HIS A 70 -4.30 5.61 -1.46
C HIS A 70 -5.25 4.44 -1.17
N LEU A 71 -4.78 3.49 -0.39
CA LEU A 71 -5.59 2.37 0.09
C LEU A 71 -6.18 2.72 1.45
N ASP A 72 -7.45 2.37 1.66
CA ASP A 72 -8.06 2.29 2.98
C ASP A 72 -8.17 0.81 3.35
N ILE A 73 -7.59 0.44 4.47
CA ILE A 73 -7.53 -0.93 4.94
C ILE A 73 -8.30 -1.02 6.25
N HIS A 74 -9.38 -1.80 6.25
CA HIS A 74 -10.18 -2.00 7.45
C HIS A 74 -9.48 -2.99 8.38
N VAL A 75 -9.39 -2.64 9.67
CA VAL A 75 -8.77 -3.48 10.69
C VAL A 75 -9.70 -3.59 11.90
N ALA A 76 -9.68 -4.73 12.56
CA ALA A 76 -10.48 -4.96 13.77
C ALA A 76 -9.81 -4.34 15.00
N ASP A 77 -8.48 -4.38 15.07
CA ASP A 77 -7.69 -3.90 16.21
C ASP A 77 -6.58 -2.99 15.69
N ILE A 78 -6.79 -1.68 15.84
CA ILE A 78 -5.84 -0.69 15.31
C ILE A 78 -4.46 -0.78 15.99
N ALA A 79 -4.41 -1.07 17.28
CA ALA A 79 -3.12 -1.15 17.98
C ALA A 79 -2.27 -2.32 17.45
N ALA A 80 -2.89 -3.49 17.27
CA ALA A 80 -2.22 -4.66 16.71
C ALA A 80 -1.84 -4.43 15.24
N ALA A 81 -2.73 -3.84 14.45
CA ALA A 81 -2.49 -3.56 13.04
C ALA A 81 -1.35 -2.56 12.86
N GLU A 82 -1.31 -1.49 13.66
CA GLU A 82 -0.22 -0.52 13.61
C GLU A 82 1.11 -1.18 13.97
N ALA A 83 1.16 -1.99 15.01
CA ALA A 83 2.39 -2.67 15.40
C ALA A 83 2.91 -3.56 14.26
N GLN A 84 2.04 -4.29 13.57
CA GLN A 84 2.43 -5.11 12.43
C GLN A 84 2.91 -4.24 11.25
N ALA A 85 2.17 -3.18 10.91
CA ALA A 85 2.54 -2.31 9.81
C ALA A 85 3.92 -1.67 10.03
N LEU A 86 4.17 -1.17 11.23
CA LEU A 86 5.47 -0.57 11.57
C LEU A 86 6.59 -1.60 11.53
N ALA A 87 6.35 -2.82 12.02
CA ALA A 87 7.32 -3.90 11.96
C ALA A 87 7.67 -4.29 10.52
N LEU A 88 6.73 -4.15 9.58
CA LEU A 88 6.94 -4.44 8.16
C LEU A 88 7.61 -3.29 7.40
N GLY A 89 7.79 -2.13 8.03
CA GLY A 89 8.51 -1.01 7.43
C GLY A 89 7.67 0.22 7.11
N ALA A 90 6.40 0.26 7.55
CA ALA A 90 5.59 1.46 7.41
C ALA A 90 6.03 2.55 8.38
N THR A 91 5.72 3.80 8.04
CA THR A 91 5.95 4.97 8.88
C THR A 91 4.60 5.63 9.17
N ARG A 92 4.36 5.99 10.42
CA ARG A 92 3.14 6.72 10.76
C ARG A 92 3.26 8.18 10.34
N LEU A 93 2.22 8.69 9.67
CA LEU A 93 2.14 10.08 9.23
C LEU A 93 1.17 10.87 10.12
N PRO A 94 1.26 12.22 10.12
CA PRO A 94 0.38 13.06 10.93
C PRO A 94 -1.09 12.86 10.57
N SER A 95 -1.96 12.66 11.57
CA SER A 95 -3.40 12.57 11.40
C SER A 95 -4.04 12.75 12.76
N THR A 96 -5.11 13.56 12.81
CA THR A 96 -5.88 13.81 14.03
C THR A 96 -7.33 13.40 13.90
N GLU A 97 -7.75 12.91 12.70
CA GLU A 97 -9.12 12.51 12.45
C GLU A 97 -9.46 11.23 13.21
N PRO A 98 -10.68 11.12 13.76
CA PRO A 98 -11.10 9.88 14.42
C PRO A 98 -11.43 8.79 13.39
N GLY A 99 -11.25 7.53 13.80
CA GLY A 99 -11.66 6.38 13.01
C GLY A 99 -10.62 5.85 12.02
N PHE A 100 -9.52 6.57 11.80
CA PHE A 100 -8.43 6.08 10.95
C PHE A 100 -7.10 6.73 11.31
N ARG A 101 -6.02 6.09 10.88
CA ARG A 101 -4.66 6.64 10.96
C ARG A 101 -4.00 6.52 9.61
N VAL A 102 -3.11 7.47 9.30
CA VAL A 102 -2.40 7.52 8.01
C VAL A 102 -0.96 7.06 8.19
N TYR A 103 -0.48 6.29 7.21
CA TYR A 103 0.87 5.73 7.19
C TYR A 103 1.46 5.88 5.80
N ALA A 104 2.79 5.83 5.72
CA ALA A 104 3.50 5.64 4.45
C ALA A 104 4.00 4.20 4.38
N ASP A 105 3.84 3.55 3.23
CA ASP A 105 4.46 2.25 2.99
C ASP A 105 5.97 2.40 2.74
N PRO A 106 6.74 1.32 2.61
CA PRO A 106 8.19 1.41 2.40
C PRO A 106 8.62 2.19 1.15
N ALA A 107 7.74 2.36 0.17
CA ALA A 107 8.00 3.18 -1.01
C ALA A 107 7.53 4.62 -0.87
N GLY A 108 6.85 4.95 0.24
CA GLY A 108 6.34 6.29 0.52
C GLY A 108 4.90 6.53 0.08
N HIS A 109 4.19 5.53 -0.43
CA HIS A 109 2.77 5.69 -0.75
C HIS A 109 1.95 5.76 0.54
N PRO A 110 1.09 6.78 0.70
CA PRO A 110 0.19 6.82 1.85
C PRO A 110 -0.86 5.72 1.79
N PHE A 111 -1.22 5.20 2.94
CA PHE A 111 -2.38 4.32 3.13
C PHE A 111 -2.97 4.57 4.52
N CYS A 112 -4.24 4.19 4.68
CA CYS A 112 -4.94 4.34 5.95
C CYS A 112 -5.25 2.98 6.54
N LEU A 113 -5.14 2.88 7.85
CA LEU A 113 -5.76 1.82 8.63
C LEU A 113 -7.01 2.42 9.28
N GLU A 114 -8.16 1.86 9.02
CA GLU A 114 -9.44 2.36 9.53
C GLU A 114 -10.13 1.32 10.41
N TRP A 115 -10.92 1.81 11.38
CA TRP A 115 -11.68 0.95 12.27
C TRP A 115 -13.07 1.56 12.52
N GLY A 116 -13.98 0.74 12.92
CA GLY A 116 -15.36 1.15 13.19
C GLY A 116 -16.23 1.12 11.98
#